data_a976459075e14271cbe6d9e0ac39be9e
#
_entry.id   a976459075e14271cbe6d9e0ac39be9e
#
_cell.length_a   1.000
_cell.length_b   1.000
_cell.length_c   1.000
_cell.angle_alpha   90.00
_cell.angle_beta   90.00
_cell.angle_gamma   90.00
#
_symmetry.space_group_name_H-M   'P 1'
#
loop_
_entity.id
_entity.type
_entity.pdbx_description
1 polymer ?
#
loop_
_entity_poly.entity_id
_entity_poly.type
_entity_poly.pdbx_seq_one_letter_code
_entity_poly.pdbx_strand_id
1 'polypeptide(L)'
;QLQSSAASDVYKRQINYRTFKPERDGLFCARIFGPTKDYECLCGKYKRMKYRGVVCEKCGVEVTLQKVRRERMGHIELASPVAHIWFLKSLPSRIGLMLDMTLRDLERVLYFENYVVIEPGLTDLSYGQMLSEEEFMDAQDTYGIDAFTANIGAEAIREMLAVIDLEAEADRLREELKEATGELKPKKIIKRLK
;
A
#
# COMPACT_ATOMS: atom_id res chain seq x y z
N GLN A 1 2.56 -4.77 -16.65
CA GLN A 1 2.01 -3.78 -17.61
C GLN A 1 0.54 -3.41 -17.35
N LEU A 2 -0.29 -4.32 -16.83
CA LEU A 2 -1.70 -4.03 -16.49
C LEU A 2 -1.84 -3.12 -15.24
N GLN A 3 -0.93 -3.19 -14.30
CA GLN A 3 -0.96 -2.40 -13.06
C GLN A 3 -0.62 -0.92 -13.28
N SER A 4 0.35 -0.63 -14.14
CA SER A 4 0.70 0.74 -14.54
C SER A 4 -0.41 1.42 -15.34
N SER A 5 -1.16 0.65 -16.14
CA SER A 5 -2.30 1.17 -16.90
C SER A 5 -3.49 1.50 -16.00
N ALA A 6 -3.75 0.71 -14.94
CA ALA A 6 -4.86 0.96 -14.03
C ALA A 6 -4.68 2.27 -13.24
N ALA A 7 -3.50 2.55 -12.71
CA ALA A 7 -3.21 3.81 -12.03
C ALA A 7 -3.30 5.03 -12.97
N SER A 8 -2.79 4.89 -14.19
CA SER A 8 -2.89 5.91 -15.23
C SER A 8 -4.35 6.14 -15.68
N ASP A 9 -5.15 5.08 -15.71
CA ASP A 9 -6.55 5.16 -16.09
C ASP A 9 -7.42 5.85 -15.04
N VAL A 10 -7.16 5.64 -13.74
CA VAL A 10 -7.85 6.35 -12.64
C VAL A 10 -7.58 7.84 -12.73
N TYR A 11 -6.35 8.25 -13.00
CA TYR A 11 -6.00 9.67 -13.17
C TYR A 11 -6.69 10.29 -14.39
N LYS A 12 -6.75 9.57 -15.51
CA LYS A 12 -7.40 10.04 -16.75
C LYS A 12 -8.94 10.05 -16.66
N ARG A 13 -9.53 9.28 -15.74
CA ARG A 13 -10.98 9.13 -15.56
C ARG A 13 -11.54 10.02 -14.46
N GLN A 14 -11.16 11.30 -14.40
CA GLN A 14 -11.73 12.25 -13.44
C GLN A 14 -12.93 12.99 -14.04
N ILE A 15 -12.64 13.97 -14.86
CA ILE A 15 -13.62 14.81 -15.55
C ILE A 15 -13.24 14.87 -17.02
N ASN A 16 -14.21 14.67 -17.88
CA ASN A 16 -13.98 14.83 -19.31
C ASN A 16 -13.74 16.31 -19.63
N TYR A 17 -12.54 16.65 -20.10
CA TYR A 17 -12.14 18.03 -20.38
C TYR A 17 -12.95 18.72 -21.48
N ARG A 18 -13.57 17.93 -22.38
CA ARG A 18 -14.40 18.45 -23.47
C ARG A 18 -15.83 18.75 -23.04
N THR A 19 -16.42 17.88 -22.20
CA THR A 19 -17.82 17.98 -21.79
C THR A 19 -18.00 18.51 -20.37
N PHE A 20 -16.92 18.62 -19.59
CA PHE A 20 -16.88 18.96 -18.17
C PHE A 20 -17.79 18.09 -17.29
N LYS A 21 -18.12 16.89 -17.77
CA LYS A 21 -18.90 15.89 -17.01
C LYS A 21 -17.98 14.88 -16.34
N PRO A 22 -18.37 14.38 -15.14
CA PRO A 22 -17.63 13.28 -14.50
C PRO A 22 -17.57 12.06 -15.40
N GLU A 23 -16.39 11.47 -15.50
CA GLU A 23 -16.21 10.20 -16.20
C GLU A 23 -16.79 9.05 -15.37
N ARG A 24 -17.23 8.01 -16.09
CA ARG A 24 -17.79 6.81 -15.47
C ARG A 24 -16.69 6.06 -14.72
N ASP A 25 -17.01 5.59 -13.51
CA ASP A 25 -16.14 4.81 -12.63
C ASP A 25 -14.82 5.52 -12.24
N GLY A 26 -14.78 6.85 -12.40
CA GLY A 26 -13.68 7.70 -11.97
C GLY A 26 -13.88 8.31 -10.57
N LEU A 27 -12.94 9.15 -10.18
CA LEU A 27 -12.93 9.78 -8.85
C LEU A 27 -14.13 10.70 -8.57
N PHE A 28 -14.80 11.17 -9.61
CA PHE A 28 -16.00 12.04 -9.51
C PHE A 28 -17.25 11.38 -10.11
N CYS A 29 -17.24 10.07 -10.29
CA CYS A 29 -18.31 9.33 -10.94
C CYS A 29 -19.69 9.64 -10.35
N ALA A 30 -20.63 10.04 -11.19
CA ALA A 30 -21.99 10.35 -10.76
C ALA A 30 -22.81 9.09 -10.39
N ARG A 31 -22.45 7.93 -10.95
CA ARG A 31 -23.06 6.64 -10.59
C ARG A 31 -22.73 6.22 -9.16
N ILE A 32 -21.47 6.45 -8.73
CA ILE A 32 -21.00 6.10 -7.39
C ILE A 32 -21.46 7.13 -6.38
N PHE A 33 -21.16 8.41 -6.62
CA PHE A 33 -21.35 9.49 -5.64
C PHE A 33 -22.70 10.18 -5.75
N GLY A 34 -23.37 10.08 -6.86
CA GLY A 34 -24.65 10.76 -7.09
C GLY A 34 -24.60 11.84 -8.15
N PRO A 35 -25.75 12.47 -8.45
CA PRO A 35 -25.90 13.43 -9.52
C PRO A 35 -25.13 14.74 -9.24
N THR A 36 -24.75 15.45 -10.31
CA THR A 36 -24.08 16.75 -10.22
C THR A 36 -25.06 17.92 -10.07
N LYS A 37 -26.32 17.69 -10.37
CA LYS A 37 -27.42 18.65 -10.21
C LYS A 37 -28.59 18.00 -9.48
N ASP A 38 -29.34 18.78 -8.72
CA ASP A 38 -30.48 18.28 -7.97
C ASP A 38 -31.54 17.70 -8.91
N TYR A 39 -31.98 16.49 -8.61
CA TYR A 39 -33.02 15.76 -9.33
C TYR A 39 -32.81 15.64 -10.85
N GLU A 40 -31.57 15.61 -11.30
CA GLU A 40 -31.22 15.43 -12.70
C GLU A 40 -30.17 14.30 -12.86
N CYS A 41 -30.44 13.34 -13.75
CA CYS A 41 -29.42 12.33 -14.08
C CYS A 41 -28.34 12.92 -15.00
N LEU A 42 -27.18 12.26 -15.11
CA LEU A 42 -26.03 12.80 -15.85
C LEU A 42 -26.30 12.96 -17.36
N CYS A 43 -27.11 12.08 -17.97
CA CYS A 43 -27.47 12.16 -19.39
C CYS A 43 -28.66 13.09 -19.68
N GLY A 44 -29.36 13.58 -18.67
CA GLY A 44 -30.49 14.48 -18.81
C GLY A 44 -31.83 13.83 -19.18
N LYS A 45 -31.91 12.47 -19.24
CA LYS A 45 -33.15 11.72 -19.53
C LYS A 45 -34.22 11.99 -18.48
N TYR A 46 -33.83 11.93 -17.21
CA TYR A 46 -34.69 12.22 -16.07
C TYR A 46 -34.31 13.54 -15.45
N LYS A 47 -35.25 14.45 -15.41
CA LYS A 47 -35.15 15.78 -14.78
C LYS A 47 -36.37 16.00 -13.94
N ARG A 48 -36.23 16.74 -12.85
CA ARG A 48 -37.28 17.12 -11.90
C ARG A 48 -37.54 16.09 -10.81
N MET A 49 -38.09 16.59 -9.70
CA MET A 49 -38.35 15.88 -8.45
C MET A 49 -39.32 14.68 -8.58
N LYS A 50 -40.20 14.70 -9.60
CA LYS A 50 -41.12 13.57 -9.84
C LYS A 50 -40.45 12.22 -10.08
N TYR A 51 -39.19 12.22 -10.50
CA TYR A 51 -38.38 11.02 -10.73
C TYR A 51 -37.44 10.69 -9.59
N ARG A 52 -37.63 11.28 -8.41
CA ARG A 52 -36.79 11.03 -7.25
C ARG A 52 -36.67 9.54 -6.95
N GLY A 53 -35.43 9.05 -6.72
CA GLY A 53 -35.14 7.66 -6.42
C GLY A 53 -35.03 6.74 -7.64
N VAL A 54 -35.35 7.23 -8.86
CA VAL A 54 -35.21 6.46 -10.08
C VAL A 54 -33.74 6.38 -10.49
N VAL A 55 -33.26 5.19 -10.75
CA VAL A 55 -31.93 4.98 -11.35
C VAL A 55 -32.07 5.00 -12.89
N CYS A 56 -31.34 5.89 -13.55
CA CYS A 56 -31.43 6.05 -14.97
C CYS A 56 -30.81 4.83 -15.69
N GLU A 57 -31.57 4.17 -16.57
CA GLU A 57 -31.12 2.99 -17.30
C GLU A 57 -29.95 3.33 -18.25
N LYS A 58 -29.87 4.57 -18.76
CA LYS A 58 -28.87 5.01 -19.72
C LYS A 58 -27.52 5.34 -19.06
N CYS A 59 -27.54 6.11 -17.96
CA CYS A 59 -26.29 6.58 -17.33
C CYS A 59 -26.04 5.95 -15.95
N GLY A 60 -26.99 5.19 -15.40
CA GLY A 60 -26.85 4.54 -14.09
C GLY A 60 -26.88 5.48 -12.89
N VAL A 61 -27.21 6.76 -13.08
CA VAL A 61 -27.22 7.77 -12.01
C VAL A 61 -28.59 7.81 -11.36
N GLU A 62 -28.61 7.76 -10.03
CA GLU A 62 -29.81 7.91 -9.23
C GLU A 62 -30.26 9.37 -9.22
N VAL A 63 -31.55 9.62 -9.44
CA VAL A 63 -32.15 10.95 -9.41
C VAL A 63 -32.41 11.37 -7.96
N THR A 64 -31.52 12.14 -7.38
CA THR A 64 -31.57 12.59 -5.99
C THR A 64 -30.91 13.97 -5.85
N LEU A 65 -30.79 14.43 -4.62
CA LEU A 65 -30.11 15.71 -4.33
C LEU A 65 -28.60 15.61 -4.56
N GLN A 66 -27.98 16.66 -5.06
CA GLN A 66 -26.53 16.77 -5.22
C GLN A 66 -25.79 16.58 -3.89
N LYS A 67 -26.41 16.94 -2.76
CA LYS A 67 -25.82 16.84 -1.42
C LYS A 67 -25.28 15.44 -1.10
N VAL A 68 -25.92 14.38 -1.65
CA VAL A 68 -25.48 12.98 -1.42
C VAL A 68 -24.04 12.72 -1.86
N ARG A 69 -23.50 13.51 -2.79
CA ARG A 69 -22.11 13.43 -3.22
C ARG A 69 -21.09 13.72 -2.09
N ARG A 70 -21.49 14.44 -1.05
CA ARG A 70 -20.67 14.73 0.13
C ARG A 70 -20.85 13.69 1.24
N GLU A 71 -21.87 12.86 1.14
CA GLU A 71 -22.22 11.86 2.15
C GLU A 71 -21.76 10.45 1.73
N ARG A 72 -21.76 10.17 0.44
CA ARG A 72 -21.37 8.85 -0.10
C ARG A 72 -19.85 8.71 -0.11
N MET A 73 -19.39 7.58 0.41
CA MET A 73 -17.99 7.18 0.42
C MET A 73 -17.70 6.20 -0.72
N GLY A 74 -16.53 6.32 -1.31
CA GLY A 74 -15.98 5.35 -2.25
C GLY A 74 -14.58 4.92 -1.79
N HIS A 75 -14.05 3.87 -2.39
CA HIS A 75 -12.69 3.41 -2.14
C HIS A 75 -11.95 3.18 -3.46
N ILE A 76 -10.63 3.21 -3.39
CA ILE A 76 -9.73 2.82 -4.47
C ILE A 76 -8.98 1.60 -3.98
N GLU A 77 -9.14 0.48 -4.69
CA GLU A 77 -8.37 -0.72 -4.45
C GLU A 77 -6.98 -0.54 -5.05
N LEU A 78 -5.95 -0.65 -4.21
CA LEU A 78 -4.57 -0.51 -4.63
C LEU A 78 -4.06 -1.82 -5.24
N ALA A 79 -3.24 -1.73 -6.29
CA ALA A 79 -2.61 -2.89 -6.92
C ALA A 79 -1.60 -3.59 -6.00
N SER A 80 -0.94 -2.82 -5.12
CA SER A 80 -0.03 -3.33 -4.09
C SER A 80 -0.23 -2.54 -2.79
N PRO A 81 0.13 -3.10 -1.63
CA PRO A 81 0.07 -2.38 -0.37
C PRO A 81 0.99 -1.16 -0.38
N VAL A 82 0.67 -0.16 0.43
CA VAL A 82 1.47 1.06 0.59
C VAL A 82 1.80 1.24 2.06
N ALA A 83 3.08 1.49 2.37
CA ALA A 83 3.52 1.77 3.72
C ALA A 83 2.99 3.13 4.19
N HIS A 84 2.38 3.17 5.37
CA HIS A 84 1.86 4.41 5.95
C HIS A 84 3.03 5.30 6.39
N ILE A 85 3.03 6.56 5.95
CA ILE A 85 4.12 7.50 6.16
C ILE A 85 4.43 7.74 7.66
N TRP A 86 3.45 7.70 8.54
CA TRP A 86 3.64 7.86 9.98
C TRP A 86 4.45 6.72 10.60
N PHE A 87 4.33 5.52 10.08
CA PHE A 87 5.09 4.37 10.58
C PHE A 87 6.42 4.20 9.86
N LEU A 88 6.54 4.72 8.62
CA LEU A 88 7.77 4.66 7.84
C LEU A 88 8.73 5.80 8.16
N LYS A 89 8.28 7.07 8.01
CA LYS A 89 9.14 8.26 8.08
C LYS A 89 9.13 8.98 9.44
N SER A 90 8.50 8.43 10.46
CA SER A 90 8.66 8.95 11.83
C SER A 90 10.11 8.75 12.31
N LEU A 91 10.57 9.58 13.18
CA LEU A 91 11.88 9.44 13.79
C LEU A 91 11.72 9.06 15.29
N PRO A 92 12.05 7.82 15.65
CA PRO A 92 12.52 6.69 14.84
C PRO A 92 11.42 6.03 14.01
N SER A 93 11.79 5.43 12.85
CA SER A 93 10.85 4.65 12.03
C SER A 93 10.31 3.45 12.81
N ARG A 94 8.98 3.35 12.94
CA ARG A 94 8.36 2.21 13.64
C ARG A 94 8.58 0.90 12.90
N ILE A 95 8.40 0.90 11.57
CA ILE A 95 8.67 -0.27 10.72
C ILE A 95 10.15 -0.66 10.82
N GLY A 96 11.06 0.33 10.75
CA GLY A 96 12.49 0.08 10.86
C GLY A 96 12.91 -0.51 12.21
N LEU A 97 12.29 -0.07 13.32
CA LEU A 97 12.55 -0.64 14.64
C LEU A 97 12.07 -2.09 14.75
N MET A 98 10.90 -2.41 14.18
CA MET A 98 10.34 -3.78 14.21
C MET A 98 11.18 -4.74 13.41
N LEU A 99 11.63 -4.34 12.21
CA LEU A 99 12.41 -5.18 11.30
C LEU A 99 13.93 -5.09 11.50
N ASP A 100 14.41 -4.27 12.43
CA ASP A 100 15.83 -3.91 12.62
C ASP A 100 16.51 -3.40 11.34
N MET A 101 15.75 -2.70 10.50
CA MET A 101 16.22 -2.11 9.24
C MET A 101 16.39 -0.60 9.37
N THR A 102 17.36 -0.05 8.64
CA THR A 102 17.49 1.40 8.55
C THR A 102 16.39 1.99 7.65
N LEU A 103 16.05 3.27 7.86
CA LEU A 103 15.08 3.95 6.98
C LEU A 103 15.52 3.93 5.51
N ARG A 104 16.83 4.04 5.26
CA ARG A 104 17.40 4.02 3.92
C ARG A 104 17.18 2.65 3.23
N ASP A 105 17.36 1.56 3.96
CA ASP A 105 17.16 0.21 3.42
C ASP A 105 15.67 -0.05 3.16
N LEU A 106 14.80 0.38 4.07
CA LEU A 106 13.35 0.32 3.87
C LEU A 106 12.92 1.10 2.61
N GLU A 107 13.44 2.31 2.42
CA GLU A 107 13.13 3.11 1.23
C GLU A 107 13.59 2.41 -0.05
N ARG A 108 14.77 1.79 -0.08
CA ARG A 108 15.25 1.03 -1.24
C ARG A 108 14.34 -0.14 -1.60
N VAL A 109 13.86 -0.89 -0.61
CA VAL A 109 12.89 -1.98 -0.86
C VAL A 109 11.57 -1.42 -1.34
N LEU A 110 11.01 -0.41 -0.66
CA LEU A 110 9.70 0.15 -0.98
C LEU A 110 9.63 0.86 -2.33
N TYR A 111 10.75 1.43 -2.78
CA TYR A 111 10.86 2.09 -4.09
C TYR A 111 11.36 1.18 -5.21
N PHE A 112 11.38 -0.14 -4.95
CA PHE A 112 11.75 -1.16 -5.94
C PHE A 112 13.19 -1.03 -6.45
N GLU A 113 14.12 -0.62 -5.60
CA GLU A 113 15.55 -0.55 -5.91
C GLU A 113 16.27 -1.86 -5.53
N ASN A 114 15.89 -2.46 -4.38
CA ASN A 114 16.53 -3.66 -3.85
C ASN A 114 15.51 -4.71 -3.42
N TYR A 115 15.89 -5.96 -3.58
CA TYR A 115 15.19 -7.11 -2.97
C TYR A 115 15.59 -7.25 -1.50
N VAL A 116 14.72 -7.84 -0.71
CA VAL A 116 15.02 -8.25 0.67
C VAL A 116 14.74 -9.73 0.84
N VAL A 117 15.66 -10.44 1.48
CA VAL A 117 15.54 -11.88 1.76
C VAL A 117 14.57 -12.06 2.92
N ILE A 118 13.46 -12.76 2.67
CA ILE A 118 12.44 -13.10 3.66
C ILE A 118 12.72 -14.46 4.26
N GLU A 119 13.05 -15.44 3.42
CA GLU A 119 13.37 -16.80 3.85
C GLU A 119 14.67 -17.25 3.16
N PRO A 120 15.77 -17.38 3.92
CA PRO A 120 17.07 -17.74 3.35
C PRO A 120 17.16 -19.21 2.94
N GLY A 121 16.29 -20.10 3.43
CA GLY A 121 16.35 -21.53 3.17
C GLY A 121 17.69 -22.14 3.57
N LEU A 122 18.24 -23.01 2.70
CA LEU A 122 19.55 -23.66 2.88
C LEU A 122 20.67 -22.94 2.12
N THR A 123 20.62 -21.61 2.04
CA THR A 123 21.62 -20.78 1.34
C THR A 123 22.51 -20.04 2.33
N ASP A 124 23.59 -19.43 1.85
CA ASP A 124 24.45 -18.56 2.66
C ASP A 124 23.87 -17.15 2.89
N LEU A 125 22.64 -16.92 2.41
CA LEU A 125 21.93 -15.66 2.60
C LEU A 125 21.42 -15.51 4.03
N SER A 126 21.24 -14.28 4.49
CA SER A 126 20.69 -13.98 5.81
C SER A 126 19.32 -13.34 5.73
N TYR A 127 18.45 -13.60 6.70
CA TYR A 127 17.16 -12.91 6.83
C TYR A 127 17.35 -11.39 6.87
N GLY A 128 16.57 -10.67 6.07
CA GLY A 128 16.67 -9.21 5.97
C GLY A 128 17.85 -8.70 5.15
N GLN A 129 18.63 -9.58 4.52
CA GLN A 129 19.72 -9.18 3.63
C GLN A 129 19.17 -8.47 2.41
N MET A 130 19.82 -7.37 2.05
CA MET A 130 19.48 -6.60 0.86
C MET A 130 20.26 -7.12 -0.35
N LEU A 131 19.56 -7.33 -1.45
CA LEU A 131 20.14 -7.77 -2.71
C LEU A 131 19.80 -6.75 -3.81
N SER A 132 20.79 -6.38 -4.61
CA SER A 132 20.54 -5.70 -5.87
C SER A 132 19.91 -6.67 -6.88
N GLU A 133 19.43 -6.16 -8.01
CA GLU A 133 18.87 -7.01 -9.07
C GLU A 133 19.90 -8.01 -9.60
N GLU A 134 21.17 -7.59 -9.77
CA GLU A 134 22.27 -8.44 -10.20
C GLU A 134 22.56 -9.55 -9.16
N GLU A 135 22.71 -9.17 -7.89
CA GLU A 135 22.95 -10.14 -6.79
C GLU A 135 21.78 -11.12 -6.61
N PHE A 136 20.55 -10.67 -6.84
CA PHE A 136 19.38 -11.55 -6.79
C PHE A 136 19.39 -12.58 -7.92
N MET A 137 19.72 -12.16 -9.15
CA MET A 137 19.87 -13.05 -10.31
C MET A 137 21.00 -14.06 -10.10
N ASP A 138 22.17 -13.60 -9.65
CA ASP A 138 23.33 -14.46 -9.35
C ASP A 138 23.00 -15.49 -8.25
N ALA A 139 22.24 -15.09 -7.24
CA ALA A 139 21.78 -15.99 -6.19
C ALA A 139 20.80 -17.04 -6.72
N GLN A 140 19.88 -16.66 -7.62
CA GLN A 140 18.97 -17.62 -8.26
C GLN A 140 19.72 -18.62 -9.15
N ASP A 141 20.74 -18.16 -9.89
CA ASP A 141 21.56 -19.04 -10.72
C ASP A 141 22.43 -20.01 -9.88
N THR A 142 22.90 -19.54 -8.72
CA THR A 142 23.78 -20.33 -7.83
C THR A 142 23.02 -21.36 -7.01
N TYR A 143 21.91 -20.96 -6.38
CA TYR A 143 21.17 -21.79 -5.42
C TYR A 143 19.90 -22.42 -5.99
N GLY A 144 19.37 -21.85 -7.08
CA GLY A 144 18.08 -22.23 -7.66
C GLY A 144 16.94 -21.29 -7.23
N ILE A 145 15.89 -21.23 -8.07
CA ILE A 145 14.76 -20.30 -7.92
C ILE A 145 13.97 -20.54 -6.62
N ASP A 146 13.84 -21.79 -6.21
CA ASP A 146 13.03 -22.21 -5.05
C ASP A 146 13.87 -22.39 -3.77
N ALA A 147 15.17 -22.11 -3.79
CA ALA A 147 16.06 -22.34 -2.65
C ALA A 147 15.89 -21.29 -1.54
N PHE A 148 15.46 -20.09 -1.88
CA PHE A 148 15.24 -18.99 -0.95
C PHE A 148 14.08 -18.10 -1.43
N THR A 149 13.51 -17.31 -0.53
CA THR A 149 12.47 -16.33 -0.87
C THR A 149 12.98 -14.92 -0.63
N ALA A 150 13.04 -14.13 -1.69
CA ALA A 150 13.33 -12.70 -1.60
C ALA A 150 12.33 -11.93 -2.45
N ASN A 151 11.76 -10.88 -1.89
CA ASN A 151 10.74 -10.06 -2.52
C ASN A 151 11.13 -8.57 -2.50
N ILE A 152 10.39 -7.77 -3.26
CA ILE A 152 10.61 -6.33 -3.41
C ILE A 152 9.31 -5.57 -3.13
N GLY A 153 9.41 -4.32 -2.73
CA GLY A 153 8.24 -3.47 -2.52
C GLY A 153 7.58 -3.64 -1.15
N ALA A 154 6.41 -3.05 -1.00
CA ALA A 154 5.69 -3.04 0.26
C ALA A 154 5.11 -4.41 0.65
N GLU A 155 4.92 -5.30 -0.31
CA GLU A 155 4.50 -6.68 -0.03
C GLU A 155 5.55 -7.43 0.77
N ALA A 156 6.82 -7.32 0.40
CA ALA A 156 7.94 -7.90 1.14
C ALA A 156 7.95 -7.43 2.61
N ILE A 157 7.83 -6.13 2.82
CA ILE A 157 7.79 -5.55 4.16
C ILE A 157 6.56 -6.03 4.96
N ARG A 158 5.42 -6.18 4.29
CA ARG A 158 4.20 -6.71 4.91
C ARG A 158 4.36 -8.17 5.34
N GLU A 159 4.96 -9.01 4.51
CA GLU A 159 5.24 -10.41 4.82
C GLU A 159 6.18 -10.52 6.02
N MET A 160 7.29 -9.77 6.02
CA MET A 160 8.23 -9.72 7.14
C MET A 160 7.55 -9.30 8.45
N LEU A 161 6.66 -8.29 8.42
CA LEU A 161 5.93 -7.85 9.61
C LEU A 161 4.89 -8.87 10.08
N ALA A 162 4.28 -9.62 9.17
CA ALA A 162 3.24 -10.60 9.50
C ALA A 162 3.79 -11.83 10.24
N VAL A 163 5.06 -12.14 10.07
CA VAL A 163 5.72 -13.30 10.72
C VAL A 163 6.21 -12.97 12.13
N ILE A 164 6.29 -11.69 12.51
CA ILE A 164 6.81 -11.29 13.83
C ILE A 164 5.85 -11.70 14.94
N ASP A 165 6.33 -12.55 15.84
CA ASP A 165 5.70 -12.78 17.14
C ASP A 165 6.24 -11.75 18.15
N LEU A 166 5.35 -10.86 18.58
CA LEU A 166 5.70 -9.74 19.45
C LEU A 166 6.17 -10.20 20.83
N GLU A 167 5.60 -11.27 21.38
CA GLU A 167 5.95 -11.78 22.70
C GLU A 167 7.31 -12.44 22.67
N ALA A 168 7.53 -13.33 21.71
CA ALA A 168 8.82 -13.99 21.52
C ALA A 168 9.95 -13.00 21.23
N GLU A 169 9.70 -11.99 20.38
CA GLU A 169 10.68 -10.95 20.10
C GLU A 169 11.00 -10.07 21.32
N ALA A 170 9.99 -9.72 22.12
CA ALA A 170 10.19 -8.98 23.33
C ALA A 170 11.04 -9.76 24.36
N ASP A 171 10.82 -11.06 24.48
CA ASP A 171 11.60 -11.89 25.40
C ASP A 171 13.04 -12.07 24.92
N ARG A 172 13.24 -12.28 23.61
CA ARG A 172 14.57 -12.29 23.00
C ARG A 172 15.33 -10.99 23.27
N LEU A 173 14.69 -9.84 23.05
CA LEU A 173 15.31 -8.54 23.30
C LEU A 173 15.62 -8.30 24.79
N ARG A 174 14.80 -8.83 25.71
CA ARG A 174 15.08 -8.77 27.14
C ARG A 174 16.30 -9.60 27.55
N GLU A 175 16.50 -10.77 26.92
CA GLU A 175 17.68 -11.61 27.11
C GLU A 175 18.92 -10.94 26.53
N GLU A 176 18.86 -10.45 25.31
CA GLU A 176 19.94 -9.68 24.69
C GLU A 176 20.35 -8.46 25.53
N LEU A 177 19.39 -7.80 26.17
CA LEU A 177 19.66 -6.66 27.05
C LEU A 177 20.49 -7.06 28.29
N LYS A 178 20.29 -8.28 28.81
CA LYS A 178 21.07 -8.80 29.96
C LYS A 178 22.52 -9.07 29.58
N GLU A 179 22.75 -9.50 28.34
CA GLU A 179 24.08 -9.84 27.84
C GLU A 179 24.82 -8.64 27.22
N ALA A 180 24.08 -7.58 26.92
CA ALA A 180 24.61 -6.41 26.21
C ALA A 180 25.64 -5.65 27.06
N THR A 181 26.86 -5.57 26.55
CA THR A 181 27.96 -4.81 27.13
C THR A 181 28.15 -3.48 26.39
N GLY A 182 28.46 -2.39 27.14
CA GLY A 182 28.67 -1.06 26.56
C GLY A 182 27.42 -0.19 26.59
N GLU A 183 27.53 1.06 26.15
CA GLU A 183 26.40 2.04 26.21
C GLU A 183 25.47 2.05 25.02
N LEU A 184 25.95 1.73 23.82
CA LEU A 184 25.20 1.91 22.58
C LEU A 184 24.22 0.76 22.30
N LYS A 185 24.65 -0.50 22.54
CA LYS A 185 23.81 -1.69 22.33
C LYS A 185 22.55 -1.65 23.21
N PRO A 186 22.64 -1.45 24.53
CA PRO A 186 21.44 -1.37 25.39
C PRO A 186 20.48 -0.27 24.96
N LYS A 187 20.98 0.90 24.54
CA LYS A 187 20.14 2.00 24.08
C LYS A 187 19.34 1.64 22.80
N LYS A 188 19.94 0.87 21.86
CA LYS A 188 19.25 0.38 20.66
C LYS A 188 18.16 -0.63 21.02
N ILE A 189 18.47 -1.61 21.88
CA ILE A 189 17.52 -2.64 22.32
C ILE A 189 16.32 -2.01 23.06
N ILE A 190 16.56 -1.07 23.98
CA ILE A 190 15.49 -0.36 24.70
C ILE A 190 14.57 0.42 23.73
N LYS A 191 15.09 0.97 22.64
CA LYS A 191 14.27 1.64 21.63
C LYS A 191 13.36 0.68 20.87
N ARG A 192 13.78 -0.58 20.70
CA ARG A 192 12.95 -1.62 20.06
C ARG A 192 11.87 -2.16 21.00
N LEU A 193 12.16 -2.23 22.31
CA LEU A 193 11.22 -2.70 23.34
C LEU A 193 10.10 -1.70 23.66
N LYS A 194 10.23 -0.44 23.30
CA LYS A 194 9.22 0.63 23.48
C LYS A 194 8.24 0.72 22.30
#